data_0a7fb01da497dbe12aab35fbbb02a1ba
#
_entry.id   0a7fb01da497dbe12aab35fbbb02a1ba
#
_cell.length_a   1.000
_cell.length_b   1.000
_cell.length_c   1.000
_cell.angle_alpha   90.00
_cell.angle_beta   90.00
_cell.angle_gamma   90.00
#
_symmetry.space_group_name_H-M   'P 1'
#
loop_
_entity.id
_entity.type
_entity.pdbx_description
1 polymer ?
#
loop_
_entity_poly.entity_id
_entity_poly.type
_entity_poly.pdbx_seq_one_letter_code
_entity_poly.pdbx_strand_id
1 'polypeptide(L)'
;YNLSPSLFLFRNGRMIWIYEYAWLLASAKPVFLKYLLPVKIRKKGYAAWKKDTQILTRFEQVLSKTQLRKVNNQQLLMLWEKFYKYYLDFWITGTVPELGNYGADELLIKELKKFIKDEKSLSEAVEVLTTPEKVSFYQEEEIDLSKTKNLSKHQQKYFWLKNSYFKTEILSVAFFARRKKQLPKSLSRDILTKIKQIKQNKLAVKNRYHLSEATLKMAGAISEAIAWQDERKKYIFIALHYQHLMLKEIARRFEYNYHDLLNFWFWEIANILKGKDYHLESSRRRRGCGVFFYKNGCKNLSSAQVNEY
;
A
#
# COMPACT_ATOMS: atom_id res chain seq x y z
N TYR A 1 -11.71 7.23 -17.36
CA TYR A 1 -10.97 8.27 -16.64
C TYR A 1 -9.84 8.76 -17.53
N ASN A 2 -9.79 10.05 -17.84
CA ASN A 2 -8.64 10.64 -18.50
C ASN A 2 -7.50 10.66 -17.46
N LEU A 3 -6.49 9.80 -17.66
CA LEU A 3 -5.25 9.88 -16.87
C LEU A 3 -4.54 11.19 -17.23
N SER A 4 -4.23 12.01 -16.23
CA SER A 4 -3.33 13.16 -16.41
C SER A 4 -1.96 12.69 -16.85
N PRO A 5 -1.23 13.52 -17.58
CA PRO A 5 0.20 13.33 -17.70
C PRO A 5 0.82 13.16 -16.32
N SER A 6 1.45 12.03 -16.08
CA SER A 6 2.19 11.78 -14.85
C SER A 6 3.48 11.06 -15.16
N LEU A 7 4.53 11.48 -14.47
CA LEU A 7 5.89 11.02 -14.70
C LEU A 7 6.38 10.28 -13.46
N PHE A 8 6.75 9.03 -13.64
CA PHE A 8 7.44 8.23 -12.62
C PHE A 8 8.90 8.11 -12.99
N LEU A 9 9.79 8.50 -12.10
CA LEU A 9 11.23 8.38 -12.24
C LEU A 9 11.77 7.43 -11.17
N PHE A 10 12.64 6.51 -11.58
CA PHE A 10 13.30 5.54 -10.72
C PHE A 10 14.81 5.72 -10.85
N ARG A 11 15.47 6.11 -9.76
CA ARG A 11 16.93 6.32 -9.73
C ARG A 11 17.45 6.06 -8.33
N ASN A 12 18.55 5.32 -8.23
CA ASN A 12 19.24 5.04 -6.96
C ASN A 12 18.30 4.49 -5.86
N GLY A 13 17.38 3.59 -6.23
CA GLY A 13 16.41 3.02 -5.28
C GLY A 13 15.34 4.01 -4.79
N ARG A 14 15.20 5.15 -5.42
CA ARG A 14 14.16 6.14 -5.14
C ARG A 14 13.17 6.20 -6.30
N MET A 15 11.92 6.45 -5.96
CA MET A 15 10.87 6.76 -6.92
C MET A 15 10.41 8.20 -6.69
N ILE A 16 10.32 8.97 -7.77
CA ILE A 16 9.73 10.30 -7.80
C ILE A 16 8.50 10.21 -8.69
N TRP A 17 7.38 10.70 -8.19
CA TRP A 17 6.15 10.82 -8.95
C TRP A 17 5.81 12.30 -9.12
N ILE A 18 5.79 12.75 -10.38
CA ILE A 18 5.46 14.11 -10.78
C ILE A 18 4.11 14.09 -11.49
N TYR A 19 3.21 14.95 -11.07
CA TYR A 19 1.86 15.06 -11.61
C TYR A 19 1.32 16.49 -11.50
N GLU A 20 0.33 16.82 -12.30
CA GLU A 20 -0.39 18.08 -12.18
C GLU A 20 -1.38 18.01 -11.00
N TYR A 21 -1.15 18.84 -9.98
CA TYR A 21 -1.92 18.79 -8.73
C TYR A 21 -3.42 19.11 -8.95
N ALA A 22 -3.72 20.14 -9.76
CA ALA A 22 -5.10 20.53 -10.04
C ALA A 22 -5.90 19.38 -10.67
N TRP A 23 -5.27 18.63 -11.57
CA TRP A 23 -5.89 17.46 -12.17
C TRP A 23 -6.08 16.32 -11.18
N LEU A 24 -5.07 16.06 -10.33
CA LEU A 24 -5.20 15.04 -9.28
C LEU A 24 -6.42 15.31 -8.41
N LEU A 25 -6.60 16.57 -7.97
CA LEU A 25 -7.76 16.98 -7.18
C LEU A 25 -9.07 16.85 -7.96
N ALA A 26 -9.09 17.28 -9.24
CA ALA A 26 -10.27 17.16 -10.09
C ALA A 26 -10.70 15.70 -10.31
N SER A 27 -9.73 14.78 -10.32
CA SER A 27 -9.99 13.33 -10.41
C SER A 27 -10.36 12.71 -9.06
N ALA A 28 -9.71 13.12 -7.98
CA ALA A 28 -9.87 12.56 -6.65
C ALA A 28 -11.22 12.91 -5.99
N LYS A 29 -11.66 14.17 -6.11
CA LYS A 29 -12.92 14.63 -5.53
C LYS A 29 -14.15 13.81 -5.97
N PRO A 30 -14.36 13.55 -7.28
CA PRO A 30 -15.44 12.66 -7.72
C PRO A 30 -15.32 11.23 -7.17
N VAL A 31 -14.10 10.70 -7.04
CA VAL A 31 -13.89 9.37 -6.44
C VAL A 31 -14.31 9.37 -4.99
N PHE A 32 -13.91 10.37 -4.21
CA PHE A 32 -14.34 10.50 -2.83
C PHE A 32 -15.86 10.58 -2.72
N LEU A 33 -16.48 11.52 -3.42
CA LEU A 33 -17.91 11.78 -3.33
C LEU A 33 -18.76 10.58 -3.79
N LYS A 34 -18.32 9.85 -4.84
CA LYS A 34 -19.07 8.75 -5.43
C LYS A 34 -18.83 7.41 -4.75
N TYR A 35 -17.59 7.13 -4.29
CA TYR A 35 -17.21 5.79 -3.82
C TYR A 35 -16.87 5.71 -2.34
N LEU A 36 -16.40 6.80 -1.72
CA LEU A 36 -16.00 6.77 -0.29
C LEU A 36 -17.05 7.40 0.62
N LEU A 37 -17.60 8.54 0.26
CA LEU A 37 -18.58 9.25 1.09
C LEU A 37 -19.86 8.43 1.34
N PRO A 38 -20.49 7.78 0.32
CA PRO A 38 -21.67 6.97 0.54
C PRO A 38 -21.34 5.66 1.28
N VAL A 39 -21.83 5.49 2.51
CA VAL A 39 -21.50 4.36 3.40
C VAL A 39 -21.73 3.00 2.73
N LYS A 40 -22.86 2.81 2.05
CA LYS A 40 -23.19 1.54 1.37
C LYS A 40 -22.19 1.20 0.28
N ILE A 41 -21.79 2.18 -0.54
CA ILE A 41 -20.85 2.00 -1.64
C ILE A 41 -19.45 1.73 -1.08
N ARG A 42 -19.00 2.50 -0.10
CA ARG A 42 -17.71 2.29 0.57
C ARG A 42 -17.60 0.89 1.17
N LYS A 43 -18.61 0.44 1.90
CA LYS A 43 -18.65 -0.93 2.47
C LYS A 43 -18.61 -2.01 1.39
N LYS A 44 -19.33 -1.83 0.28
CA LYS A 44 -19.29 -2.76 -0.86
C LYS A 44 -17.90 -2.79 -1.50
N GLY A 45 -17.28 -1.63 -1.72
CA GLY A 45 -15.91 -1.54 -2.24
C GLY A 45 -14.89 -2.20 -1.34
N TYR A 46 -14.96 -1.95 -0.03
CA TYR A 46 -14.10 -2.62 0.96
C TYR A 46 -14.28 -4.15 0.95
N ALA A 47 -15.52 -4.63 0.88
CA ALA A 47 -15.82 -6.07 0.81
C ALA A 47 -15.27 -6.72 -0.47
N ALA A 48 -15.38 -6.04 -1.62
CA ALA A 48 -14.79 -6.49 -2.88
C ALA A 48 -13.26 -6.61 -2.75
N TRP A 49 -12.60 -5.57 -2.25
CA TRP A 49 -11.17 -5.61 -1.98
C TRP A 49 -10.77 -6.74 -1.03
N LYS A 50 -11.54 -7.00 0.03
CA LYS A 50 -11.28 -8.12 0.95
C LYS A 50 -11.36 -9.47 0.24
N LYS A 51 -12.28 -9.63 -0.72
CA LYS A 51 -12.39 -10.85 -1.54
C LYS A 51 -11.14 -11.04 -2.40
N ASP A 52 -10.69 -10.00 -3.09
CA ASP A 52 -9.49 -10.06 -3.92
C ASP A 52 -8.23 -10.31 -3.06
N THR A 53 -8.15 -9.68 -1.88
CA THR A 53 -7.12 -9.95 -0.88
C THR A 53 -7.08 -11.41 -0.47
N GLN A 54 -8.24 -12.04 -0.24
CA GLN A 54 -8.31 -13.46 0.13
C GLN A 54 -7.82 -14.37 -1.00
N ILE A 55 -8.14 -14.03 -2.26
CA ILE A 55 -7.67 -14.79 -3.43
C ILE A 55 -6.14 -14.71 -3.52
N LEU A 56 -5.58 -13.50 -3.41
CA LEU A 56 -4.13 -13.28 -3.41
C LEU A 56 -3.47 -14.07 -2.26
N THR A 57 -3.97 -13.94 -1.02
CA THR A 57 -3.42 -14.63 0.15
C THR A 57 -3.45 -16.15 0.03
N ARG A 58 -4.51 -16.72 -0.53
CA ARG A 58 -4.57 -18.16 -0.82
C ARG A 58 -3.49 -18.59 -1.83
N PHE A 59 -3.26 -17.78 -2.83
CA PHE A 59 -2.20 -18.05 -3.80
C PHE A 59 -0.80 -17.90 -3.19
N GLU A 60 -0.58 -16.93 -2.32
CA GLU A 60 0.65 -16.78 -1.52
C GLU A 60 0.92 -18.01 -0.66
N GLN A 61 -0.12 -18.65 -0.11
CA GLN A 61 0.01 -19.94 0.58
C GLN A 61 0.44 -21.08 -0.34
N VAL A 62 0.04 -21.07 -1.61
CA VAL A 62 0.57 -22.01 -2.61
C VAL A 62 2.04 -21.73 -2.85
N LEU A 63 2.42 -20.47 -3.08
CA LEU A 63 3.82 -20.09 -3.30
C LEU A 63 4.72 -20.45 -2.10
N SER A 64 4.23 -20.30 -0.87
CA SER A 64 4.98 -20.63 0.35
C SER A 64 5.36 -22.12 0.45
N LYS A 65 4.58 -23.00 -0.18
CA LYS A 65 4.80 -24.45 -0.23
C LYS A 65 5.55 -24.88 -1.48
N THR A 66 5.71 -23.99 -2.46
CA THR A 66 6.34 -24.31 -3.75
C THR A 66 7.85 -24.20 -3.65
N GLN A 67 8.55 -25.28 -3.97
CA GLN A 67 10.01 -25.25 -4.11
C GLN A 67 10.37 -24.68 -5.48
N LEU A 68 10.49 -23.33 -5.58
CA LEU A 68 10.71 -22.63 -6.85
C LEU A 68 11.89 -23.17 -7.67
N ARG A 69 12.95 -23.65 -7.01
CA ARG A 69 14.11 -24.26 -7.70
C ARG A 69 13.78 -25.56 -8.45
N LYS A 70 12.71 -26.26 -8.06
CA LYS A 70 12.32 -27.55 -8.65
C LYS A 70 11.30 -27.43 -9.78
N VAL A 71 10.61 -26.28 -9.90
CA VAL A 71 9.67 -26.07 -11.00
C VAL A 71 10.43 -25.71 -12.28
N ASN A 72 9.94 -26.12 -13.45
CA ASN A 72 10.52 -25.70 -14.73
C ASN A 72 10.12 -24.26 -15.10
N ASN A 73 10.69 -23.71 -16.19
CA ASN A 73 10.43 -22.33 -16.61
C ASN A 73 8.96 -22.07 -16.97
N GLN A 74 8.30 -23.04 -17.59
CA GLN A 74 6.87 -22.92 -17.93
C GLN A 74 5.99 -22.88 -16.67
N GLN A 75 6.28 -23.70 -15.67
CA GLN A 75 5.60 -23.69 -14.39
C GLN A 75 5.84 -22.37 -13.64
N LEU A 76 7.09 -21.87 -13.65
CA LEU A 76 7.43 -20.60 -13.03
C LEU A 76 6.72 -19.42 -13.73
N LEU A 77 6.62 -19.46 -15.06
CA LEU A 77 5.85 -18.49 -15.84
C LEU A 77 4.37 -18.49 -15.44
N MET A 78 3.76 -19.67 -15.33
CA MET A 78 2.35 -19.78 -14.88
C MET A 78 2.15 -19.23 -13.46
N LEU A 79 3.09 -19.49 -12.55
CA LEU A 79 3.06 -18.93 -11.18
C LEU A 79 3.18 -17.42 -11.20
N TRP A 80 4.10 -16.87 -12.01
CA TRP A 80 4.31 -15.45 -12.19
C TRP A 80 3.07 -14.72 -12.74
N GLU A 81 2.53 -15.21 -13.87
CA GLU A 81 1.35 -14.61 -14.51
C GLU A 81 0.12 -14.65 -13.59
N LYS A 82 -0.07 -15.76 -12.86
CA LYS A 82 -1.18 -15.95 -11.92
C LYS A 82 -1.05 -15.05 -10.69
N PHE A 83 0.15 -14.95 -10.12
CA PHE A 83 0.44 -14.02 -9.02
C PHE A 83 0.14 -12.59 -9.43
N TYR A 84 0.64 -12.19 -10.59
CA TYR A 84 0.48 -10.83 -11.05
C TYR A 84 -0.98 -10.47 -11.33
N LYS A 85 -1.75 -11.39 -11.91
CA LYS A 85 -3.19 -11.19 -12.09
C LYS A 85 -3.88 -10.91 -10.76
N TYR A 86 -3.64 -11.73 -9.74
CA TYR A 86 -4.28 -11.56 -8.43
C TYR A 86 -3.78 -10.30 -7.71
N TYR A 87 -2.53 -9.94 -7.90
CA TYR A 87 -1.95 -8.72 -7.35
C TYR A 87 -2.52 -7.46 -8.01
N LEU A 88 -2.78 -7.49 -9.31
CA LEU A 88 -3.48 -6.41 -10.01
C LEU A 88 -4.95 -6.28 -9.55
N ASP A 89 -5.68 -7.39 -9.48
CA ASP A 89 -7.08 -7.38 -9.01
C ASP A 89 -7.16 -6.76 -7.60
N PHE A 90 -6.26 -7.16 -6.70
CA PHE A 90 -6.10 -6.56 -5.37
C PHE A 90 -5.84 -5.04 -5.42
N TRP A 91 -4.98 -4.57 -6.34
CA TRP A 91 -4.67 -3.16 -6.49
C TRP A 91 -5.82 -2.35 -7.09
N ILE A 92 -6.50 -2.87 -8.11
CA ILE A 92 -7.64 -2.20 -8.76
C ILE A 92 -8.71 -1.83 -7.73
N THR A 93 -9.08 -2.78 -6.88
CA THR A 93 -10.07 -2.53 -5.82
C THR A 93 -9.47 -1.74 -4.64
N GLY A 94 -8.19 -1.92 -4.34
CA GLY A 94 -7.49 -1.29 -3.22
C GLY A 94 -7.02 0.15 -3.44
N THR A 95 -7.02 0.66 -4.67
CA THR A 95 -6.55 2.03 -4.96
C THR A 95 -7.59 3.11 -4.64
N VAL A 96 -8.88 2.75 -4.60
CA VAL A 96 -9.99 3.68 -4.37
C VAL A 96 -9.80 4.57 -3.12
N PRO A 97 -9.42 4.04 -1.93
CA PRO A 97 -9.24 4.88 -0.75
C PRO A 97 -8.06 5.84 -0.87
N GLU A 98 -7.01 5.48 -1.61
CA GLU A 98 -5.86 6.35 -1.80
C GLU A 98 -6.20 7.50 -2.75
N LEU A 99 -6.74 7.19 -3.92
CA LEU A 99 -7.12 8.21 -4.89
C LEU A 99 -8.17 9.17 -4.31
N GLY A 100 -9.19 8.66 -3.63
CA GLY A 100 -10.24 9.49 -3.04
C GLY A 100 -9.73 10.43 -1.95
N ASN A 101 -8.75 10.03 -1.15
CA ASN A 101 -8.24 10.87 -0.07
C ASN A 101 -7.48 12.11 -0.56
N TYR A 102 -6.86 12.09 -1.73
CA TYR A 102 -6.16 13.30 -2.27
C TYR A 102 -7.06 14.53 -2.41
N GLY A 103 -8.37 14.37 -2.57
CA GLY A 103 -9.29 15.51 -2.68
C GLY A 103 -10.25 15.67 -1.51
N ALA A 104 -10.23 14.72 -0.57
CA ALA A 104 -11.18 14.66 0.54
C ALA A 104 -10.90 15.71 1.61
N ASP A 105 -9.61 15.97 1.90
CA ASP A 105 -9.21 16.92 2.93
C ASP A 105 -9.67 18.35 2.59
N GLU A 106 -9.53 18.77 1.33
CA GLU A 106 -10.03 20.10 0.91
C GLU A 106 -11.55 20.22 1.06
N LEU A 107 -12.30 19.16 0.76
CA LEU A 107 -13.74 19.14 0.93
C LEU A 107 -14.11 19.23 2.41
N LEU A 108 -13.43 18.49 3.27
CA LEU A 108 -13.64 18.52 4.72
C LEU A 108 -13.28 19.88 5.29
N ILE A 109 -12.13 20.45 4.92
CA ILE A 109 -11.69 21.79 5.36
C ILE A 109 -12.72 22.84 4.96
N LYS A 110 -13.23 22.81 3.73
CA LYS A 110 -14.28 23.73 3.27
C LYS A 110 -15.55 23.62 4.12
N GLU A 111 -15.94 22.41 4.50
CA GLU A 111 -17.09 22.21 5.38
C GLU A 111 -16.83 22.69 6.81
N LEU A 112 -15.66 22.38 7.38
CA LEU A 112 -15.30 22.78 8.74
C LEU A 112 -15.14 24.31 8.89
N LYS A 113 -14.70 25.04 7.85
CA LYS A 113 -14.60 26.52 7.85
C LYS A 113 -15.94 27.23 8.08
N LYS A 114 -17.06 26.54 7.90
CA LYS A 114 -18.39 27.06 8.26
C LYS A 114 -18.56 27.21 9.77
N PHE A 115 -17.88 26.39 10.56
CA PHE A 115 -18.00 26.27 12.02
C PHE A 115 -16.77 26.81 12.76
N ILE A 116 -15.57 26.67 12.17
CA ILE A 116 -14.28 26.98 12.79
C ILE A 116 -13.58 28.05 11.94
N LYS A 117 -13.31 29.20 12.56
CA LYS A 117 -12.68 30.36 11.88
C LYS A 117 -11.18 30.42 12.08
N ASP A 118 -10.69 29.94 13.21
CA ASP A 118 -9.28 29.91 13.54
C ASP A 118 -8.56 28.76 12.83
N GLU A 119 -7.50 29.06 12.07
CA GLU A 119 -6.78 28.09 11.23
C GLU A 119 -6.08 26.99 12.06
N LYS A 120 -5.59 27.32 13.28
CA LYS A 120 -4.98 26.35 14.17
C LYS A 120 -6.00 25.33 14.65
N SER A 121 -7.13 25.81 15.17
CA SER A 121 -8.25 24.97 15.61
C SER A 121 -8.83 24.14 14.46
N LEU A 122 -8.85 24.67 13.24
CA LEU A 122 -9.28 23.98 12.04
C LEU A 122 -8.37 22.78 11.72
N SER A 123 -7.05 23.01 11.75
CA SER A 123 -6.06 21.95 11.52
C SER A 123 -6.16 20.84 12.57
N GLU A 124 -6.26 21.23 13.85
CA GLU A 124 -6.44 20.27 14.96
C GLU A 124 -7.75 19.46 14.80
N ALA A 125 -8.84 20.12 14.39
CA ALA A 125 -10.11 19.43 14.16
C ALA A 125 -10.04 18.44 13.01
N VAL A 126 -9.38 18.79 11.90
CA VAL A 126 -9.14 17.88 10.76
C VAL A 126 -8.38 16.64 11.24
N GLU A 127 -7.25 16.84 11.93
CA GLU A 127 -6.42 15.74 12.45
C GLU A 127 -7.24 14.81 13.36
N VAL A 128 -7.93 15.38 14.35
CA VAL A 128 -8.73 14.60 15.30
C VAL A 128 -9.84 13.82 14.60
N LEU A 129 -10.61 14.48 13.73
CA LEU A 129 -11.79 13.88 13.09
C LEU A 129 -11.42 12.79 12.07
N THR A 130 -10.28 12.92 11.38
CA THR A 130 -9.84 11.97 10.35
C THR A 130 -8.97 10.83 10.90
N THR A 131 -8.50 10.93 12.15
CA THR A 131 -7.71 9.86 12.78
C THR A 131 -8.51 8.55 12.83
N PRO A 132 -7.94 7.39 12.37
CA PRO A 132 -8.60 6.10 12.41
C PRO A 132 -8.90 5.61 13.83
N GLU A 133 -10.08 5.02 14.02
CA GLU A 133 -10.50 4.39 15.28
C GLU A 133 -10.19 2.89 15.33
N LYS A 134 -9.20 2.47 14.56
CA LYS A 134 -8.74 1.08 14.46
C LYS A 134 -7.25 1.01 14.79
N VAL A 135 -6.83 -0.12 15.32
CA VAL A 135 -5.39 -0.41 15.46
C VAL A 135 -4.76 -0.56 14.07
N SER A 136 -3.56 -0.04 13.90
CA SER A 136 -2.76 -0.26 12.69
C SER A 136 -2.23 -1.71 12.67
N PHE A 137 -1.80 -2.19 11.50
CA PHE A 137 -1.23 -3.55 11.43
C PHE A 137 0.08 -3.69 12.23
N TYR A 138 0.82 -2.62 12.44
CA TYR A 138 1.97 -2.61 13.35
C TYR A 138 1.54 -2.77 14.80
N GLN A 139 0.50 -2.06 15.21
CA GLN A 139 -0.07 -2.19 16.55
C GLN A 139 -0.72 -3.55 16.79
N GLU A 140 -1.35 -4.14 15.74
CA GLU A 140 -1.86 -5.52 15.79
C GLU A 140 -0.72 -6.50 16.09
N GLU A 141 0.43 -6.35 15.42
CA GLU A 141 1.61 -7.18 15.66
C GLU A 141 2.13 -6.99 17.08
N GLU A 142 2.26 -5.76 17.56
CA GLU A 142 2.74 -5.45 18.90
C GLU A 142 1.85 -6.05 20.01
N ILE A 143 0.53 -5.94 19.84
CA ILE A 143 -0.45 -6.56 20.75
C ILE A 143 -0.29 -8.08 20.72
N ASP A 144 -0.16 -8.69 19.54
CA ASP A 144 -0.01 -10.13 19.39
C ASP A 144 1.33 -10.62 19.97
N LEU A 145 2.43 -9.87 19.74
CA LEU A 145 3.75 -10.14 20.28
C LEU A 145 3.77 -10.08 21.81
N SER A 146 3.09 -9.09 22.40
CA SER A 146 3.02 -8.93 23.87
C SER A 146 2.35 -10.14 24.53
N LYS A 147 1.38 -10.76 23.88
CA LYS A 147 0.55 -11.86 24.39
C LYS A 147 1.06 -13.25 24.01
N THR A 148 1.79 -13.38 22.89
CA THR A 148 2.16 -14.70 22.38
C THR A 148 3.08 -15.47 23.30
N LYS A 149 2.81 -16.77 23.47
CA LYS A 149 3.73 -17.73 24.12
C LYS A 149 4.57 -18.48 23.07
N ASN A 150 4.18 -18.47 21.81
CA ASN A 150 4.84 -19.18 20.72
C ASN A 150 5.43 -18.20 19.71
N LEU A 151 6.70 -17.86 19.88
CA LEU A 151 7.41 -16.92 18.99
C LEU A 151 7.62 -17.47 17.58
N SER A 152 7.71 -18.78 17.39
CA SER A 152 7.82 -19.39 16.05
C SER A 152 6.53 -19.18 15.26
N LYS A 153 5.37 -19.39 15.88
CA LYS A 153 4.08 -19.12 15.25
C LYS A 153 3.87 -17.63 14.97
N HIS A 154 4.33 -16.76 15.89
CA HIS A 154 4.31 -15.32 15.68
C HIS A 154 5.21 -14.91 14.52
N GLN A 155 6.44 -15.44 14.45
CA GLN A 155 7.36 -15.22 13.34
C GLN A 155 6.76 -15.62 11.99
N GLN A 156 6.12 -16.79 11.89
CA GLN A 156 5.45 -17.24 10.67
C GLN A 156 4.35 -16.28 10.20
N LYS A 157 3.69 -15.60 11.13
CA LYS A 157 2.62 -14.64 10.83
C LYS A 157 3.15 -13.26 10.41
N TYR A 158 4.28 -12.83 10.97
CA TYR A 158 4.78 -11.46 10.85
C TYR A 158 6.20 -11.34 10.28
N PHE A 159 6.72 -12.40 9.64
CA PHE A 159 8.08 -12.43 9.07
C PHE A 159 8.38 -11.26 8.14
N TRP A 160 7.37 -10.69 7.52
CA TRP A 160 7.39 -9.65 6.49
C TRP A 160 7.38 -8.21 7.03
N LEU A 161 7.29 -8.00 8.33
CA LEU A 161 6.98 -6.70 8.96
C LEU A 161 7.91 -5.55 8.56
N LYS A 162 9.14 -5.83 8.16
CA LYS A 162 10.12 -4.86 7.66
C LYS A 162 10.27 -4.83 6.13
N ASN A 163 9.39 -5.49 5.41
CA ASN A 163 9.42 -5.43 3.96
C ASN A 163 9.10 -4.02 3.45
N SER A 164 9.65 -3.69 2.30
CA SER A 164 9.38 -2.46 1.56
C SER A 164 9.36 -2.76 0.07
N TYR A 165 9.04 -1.77 -0.75
CA TYR A 165 9.04 -1.93 -2.22
C TYR A 165 10.42 -2.30 -2.80
N PHE A 166 11.51 -1.95 -2.11
CA PHE A 166 12.88 -2.17 -2.61
C PHE A 166 13.59 -3.33 -1.95
N LYS A 167 13.15 -3.75 -0.78
CA LYS A 167 13.82 -4.78 0.02
C LYS A 167 12.83 -5.66 0.74
N THR A 168 13.06 -6.95 0.67
CA THR A 168 12.36 -7.93 1.49
C THR A 168 13.34 -8.71 2.34
N GLU A 169 12.96 -8.94 3.60
CA GLU A 169 13.71 -9.76 4.53
C GLU A 169 12.76 -10.66 5.34
N ILE A 170 13.23 -11.83 5.74
CA ILE A 170 12.50 -12.70 6.65
C ILE A 170 13.02 -12.43 8.06
N LEU A 171 12.19 -11.84 8.89
CA LEU A 171 12.54 -11.61 10.29
C LEU A 171 12.63 -12.92 11.05
N SER A 172 13.68 -13.07 11.84
CA SER A 172 13.93 -14.31 12.59
C SER A 172 13.13 -14.36 13.92
N VAL A 173 12.99 -15.56 14.48
CA VAL A 173 12.42 -15.75 15.82
C VAL A 173 13.22 -14.95 16.86
N ALA A 174 14.57 -14.88 16.72
CA ALA A 174 15.44 -14.11 17.61
C ALA A 174 15.15 -12.60 17.55
N PHE A 175 14.78 -12.07 16.38
CA PHE A 175 14.33 -10.68 16.23
C PHE A 175 13.10 -10.42 17.12
N PHE A 176 12.07 -11.26 17.01
CA PHE A 176 10.85 -11.10 17.79
C PHE A 176 11.08 -11.36 19.30
N ALA A 177 11.98 -12.26 19.65
CA ALA A 177 12.37 -12.47 21.06
C ALA A 177 12.98 -11.22 21.69
N ARG A 178 13.92 -10.54 20.99
CA ARG A 178 14.51 -9.27 21.46
C ARG A 178 13.44 -8.17 21.52
N ARG A 179 12.63 -8.02 20.48
CA ARG A 179 11.56 -7.02 20.42
C ARG A 179 10.56 -7.21 21.57
N LYS A 180 10.15 -8.44 21.86
CA LYS A 180 9.22 -8.75 22.95
C LYS A 180 9.74 -8.28 24.32
N LYS A 181 11.06 -8.44 24.59
CA LYS A 181 11.68 -7.97 25.84
C LYS A 181 11.64 -6.44 25.99
N GLN A 182 11.57 -5.70 24.88
CA GLN A 182 11.53 -4.24 24.85
C GLN A 182 10.11 -3.67 24.96
N LEU A 183 9.07 -4.49 24.75
CA LEU A 183 7.69 -4.02 24.82
C LEU A 183 7.28 -3.72 26.26
N PRO A 184 6.61 -2.58 26.53
CA PRO A 184 6.03 -2.28 27.82
C PRO A 184 4.96 -3.32 28.19
N LYS A 185 4.89 -3.72 29.46
CA LYS A 185 3.83 -4.63 29.95
C LYS A 185 2.41 -4.06 29.75
N SER A 186 2.28 -2.75 29.79
CA SER A 186 1.01 -2.02 29.59
C SER A 186 0.60 -1.84 28.11
N LEU A 187 1.47 -2.15 27.14
CA LEU A 187 1.33 -1.79 25.74
C LEU A 187 -0.07 -2.06 25.16
N SER A 188 -0.59 -3.27 25.34
CA SER A 188 -1.90 -3.65 24.81
C SER A 188 -3.03 -2.79 25.40
N ARG A 189 -2.96 -2.49 26.70
CA ARG A 189 -3.91 -1.60 27.38
C ARG A 189 -3.79 -0.16 26.88
N ASP A 190 -2.55 0.31 26.72
CA ASP A 190 -2.26 1.69 26.30
C ASP A 190 -2.75 1.94 24.88
N ILE A 191 -2.55 0.99 23.94
CA ILE A 191 -3.09 1.07 22.56
C ILE A 191 -4.63 1.14 22.59
N LEU A 192 -5.28 0.26 23.35
CA LEU A 192 -6.74 0.24 23.43
C LEU A 192 -7.30 1.52 24.09
N THR A 193 -6.59 2.05 25.09
CA THR A 193 -6.92 3.33 25.73
C THR A 193 -6.82 4.49 24.74
N LYS A 194 -5.76 4.53 23.91
CA LYS A 194 -5.63 5.52 22.84
C LYS A 194 -6.78 5.48 21.85
N ILE A 195 -7.24 4.29 21.44
CA ILE A 195 -8.41 4.18 20.54
C ILE A 195 -9.68 4.73 21.20
N LYS A 196 -9.89 4.47 22.50
CA LYS A 196 -11.02 5.08 23.25
C LYS A 196 -10.88 6.60 23.29
N GLN A 197 -9.67 7.12 23.56
CA GLN A 197 -9.40 8.55 23.60
C GLN A 197 -9.68 9.23 22.25
N ILE A 198 -9.32 8.60 21.11
CA ILE A 198 -9.64 9.12 19.77
C ILE A 198 -11.15 9.32 19.63
N LYS A 199 -11.97 8.34 20.04
CA LYS A 199 -13.44 8.48 20.00
C LYS A 199 -13.95 9.63 20.86
N GLN A 200 -13.42 9.75 22.08
CA GLN A 200 -13.78 10.85 22.98
C GLN A 200 -13.37 12.21 22.40
N ASN A 201 -12.18 12.32 21.84
CA ASN A 201 -11.70 13.57 21.22
C ASN A 201 -12.59 13.96 20.03
N LYS A 202 -12.99 13.02 19.18
CA LYS A 202 -13.92 13.29 18.06
C LYS A 202 -15.27 13.79 18.57
N LEU A 203 -15.78 13.19 19.62
CA LEU A 203 -17.04 13.65 20.26
C LEU A 203 -16.88 15.05 20.85
N ALA A 204 -15.75 15.34 21.51
CA ALA A 204 -15.45 16.66 22.04
C ALA A 204 -15.41 17.73 20.94
N VAL A 205 -14.73 17.45 19.81
CA VAL A 205 -14.68 18.37 18.66
C VAL A 205 -16.08 18.55 18.05
N LYS A 206 -16.86 17.47 17.87
CA LYS A 206 -18.26 17.56 17.42
C LYS A 206 -19.06 18.54 18.27
N ASN A 207 -19.02 18.36 19.59
CA ASN A 207 -19.82 19.15 20.54
C ASN A 207 -19.33 20.60 20.65
N ARG A 208 -18.00 20.80 20.71
CA ARG A 208 -17.40 22.13 20.81
C ARG A 208 -17.77 23.06 19.65
N TYR A 209 -17.81 22.53 18.44
CA TYR A 209 -18.08 23.30 17.23
C TYR A 209 -19.48 23.08 16.64
N HIS A 210 -20.36 22.32 17.32
CA HIS A 210 -21.71 21.98 16.85
C HIS A 210 -21.73 21.47 15.41
N LEU A 211 -20.81 20.53 15.08
CA LEU A 211 -20.62 20.06 13.73
C LEU A 211 -21.84 19.31 13.20
N SER A 212 -22.16 19.53 11.93
CA SER A 212 -23.27 18.87 11.26
C SER A 212 -23.00 17.37 11.04
N GLU A 213 -24.07 16.58 10.95
CA GLU A 213 -23.97 15.15 10.60
C GLU A 213 -23.34 14.93 9.22
N ALA A 214 -23.51 15.85 8.27
CA ALA A 214 -22.87 15.79 6.96
C ALA A 214 -21.35 15.91 7.08
N THR A 215 -20.86 16.85 7.89
CA THR A 215 -19.42 17.04 8.18
C THR A 215 -18.83 15.82 8.84
N LEU A 216 -19.53 15.24 9.82
CA LEU A 216 -19.10 14.03 10.53
C LEU A 216 -19.05 12.80 9.62
N LYS A 217 -20.04 12.64 8.72
CA LYS A 217 -20.03 11.57 7.71
C LYS A 217 -18.83 11.70 6.76
N MET A 218 -18.47 12.93 6.38
CA MET A 218 -17.31 13.19 5.54
C MET A 218 -16.01 12.82 6.25
N ALA A 219 -15.80 13.32 7.47
CA ALA A 219 -14.63 12.99 8.29
C ALA A 219 -14.52 11.48 8.58
N GLY A 220 -15.66 10.83 8.89
CA GLY A 220 -15.72 9.38 9.08
C GLY A 220 -15.34 8.59 7.83
N ALA A 221 -15.73 9.07 6.63
CA ALA A 221 -15.35 8.44 5.37
C ALA A 221 -13.84 8.51 5.12
N ILE A 222 -13.21 9.66 5.43
CA ILE A 222 -11.75 9.84 5.34
C ILE A 222 -11.05 8.92 6.35
N SER A 223 -11.49 8.91 7.60
CA SER A 223 -10.93 8.07 8.67
C SER A 223 -10.97 6.57 8.30
N GLU A 224 -12.09 6.08 7.76
CA GLU A 224 -12.21 4.69 7.30
C GLU A 224 -11.33 4.41 6.07
N ALA A 225 -11.18 5.37 5.15
CA ALA A 225 -10.31 5.23 3.99
C ALA A 225 -8.83 5.15 4.41
N ILE A 226 -8.38 5.94 5.38
CA ILE A 226 -7.03 5.87 5.96
C ILE A 226 -6.80 4.50 6.61
N ALA A 227 -7.77 4.00 7.40
CA ALA A 227 -7.67 2.67 7.99
C ALA A 227 -7.59 1.55 6.94
N TRP A 228 -8.32 1.69 5.82
CA TRP A 228 -8.24 0.75 4.70
C TRP A 228 -6.88 0.79 4.01
N GLN A 229 -6.31 1.98 3.78
CA GLN A 229 -4.96 2.13 3.23
C GLN A 229 -3.90 1.47 4.11
N ASP A 230 -4.00 1.63 5.44
CA ASP A 230 -3.09 1.00 6.39
C ASP A 230 -3.19 -0.53 6.32
N GLU A 231 -4.41 -1.08 6.36
CA GLU A 231 -4.62 -2.51 6.23
C GLU A 231 -4.10 -3.06 4.88
N ARG A 232 -4.27 -2.30 3.78
CA ARG A 232 -3.75 -2.65 2.47
C ARG A 232 -2.23 -2.82 2.46
N LYS A 233 -1.48 -1.94 3.15
CA LYS A 233 -0.01 -2.01 3.24
C LYS A 233 0.47 -3.35 3.79
N LYS A 234 -0.22 -3.91 4.76
CA LYS A 234 0.06 -5.26 5.29
C LYS A 234 0.13 -6.29 4.18
N TYR A 235 -0.89 -6.36 3.33
CA TYR A 235 -0.97 -7.34 2.25
C TYR A 235 0.00 -7.04 1.10
N ILE A 236 0.30 -5.76 0.84
CA ILE A 236 1.37 -5.37 -0.08
C ILE A 236 2.71 -5.94 0.38
N PHE A 237 3.07 -5.78 1.65
CA PHE A 237 4.35 -6.25 2.17
C PHE A 237 4.48 -7.79 2.14
N ILE A 238 3.38 -8.51 2.31
CA ILE A 238 3.36 -9.96 2.15
C ILE A 238 3.54 -10.32 0.66
N ALA A 239 2.78 -9.71 -0.23
CA ALA A 239 2.85 -9.96 -1.66
C ALA A 239 4.24 -9.67 -2.24
N LEU A 240 4.89 -8.57 -1.83
CA LEU A 240 6.25 -8.24 -2.22
C LEU A 240 7.25 -9.33 -1.82
N HIS A 241 7.08 -10.00 -0.67
CA HIS A 241 7.93 -11.13 -0.32
C HIS A 241 7.91 -12.23 -1.40
N TYR A 242 6.73 -12.64 -1.83
CA TYR A 242 6.58 -13.71 -2.83
C TYR A 242 7.02 -13.25 -4.22
N GLN A 243 6.74 -12.01 -4.59
CA GLN A 243 7.26 -11.41 -5.82
C GLN A 243 8.78 -11.47 -5.86
N HIS A 244 9.44 -11.06 -4.78
CA HIS A 244 10.90 -11.05 -4.69
C HIS A 244 11.50 -12.46 -4.68
N LEU A 245 10.82 -13.46 -4.09
CA LEU A 245 11.25 -14.86 -4.17
C LEU A 245 11.27 -15.35 -5.62
N MET A 246 10.21 -15.07 -6.39
CA MET A 246 10.14 -15.45 -7.81
C MET A 246 11.19 -14.68 -8.63
N LEU A 247 11.34 -13.37 -8.42
CA LEU A 247 12.35 -12.57 -9.12
C LEU A 247 13.79 -13.05 -8.86
N LYS A 248 14.10 -13.44 -7.61
CA LYS A 248 15.42 -14.01 -7.27
C LYS A 248 15.67 -15.33 -8.00
N GLU A 249 14.66 -16.18 -8.13
CA GLU A 249 14.79 -17.44 -8.86
C GLU A 249 14.93 -17.21 -10.37
N ILE A 250 14.18 -16.24 -10.93
CA ILE A 250 14.29 -15.85 -12.34
C ILE A 250 15.69 -15.26 -12.62
N ALA A 251 16.15 -14.34 -11.75
CA ALA A 251 17.50 -13.78 -11.84
C ALA A 251 18.58 -14.85 -11.87
N ARG A 252 18.48 -15.87 -11.00
CA ARG A 252 19.41 -16.99 -10.94
C ARG A 252 19.42 -17.84 -12.22
N ARG A 253 18.22 -18.10 -12.80
CA ARG A 253 18.09 -18.98 -14.00
C ARG A 253 18.60 -18.31 -15.28
N PHE A 254 18.36 -17.01 -15.39
CA PHE A 254 18.63 -16.24 -16.60
C PHE A 254 19.79 -15.28 -16.44
N GLU A 255 20.60 -15.43 -15.39
CA GLU A 255 21.84 -14.68 -15.13
C GLU A 255 21.67 -13.16 -15.04
N TYR A 256 20.48 -12.68 -14.59
CA TYR A 256 20.24 -11.27 -14.32
C TYR A 256 20.70 -10.87 -12.91
N ASN A 257 21.09 -9.59 -12.76
CA ASN A 257 21.13 -9.01 -11.43
C ASN A 257 19.69 -8.87 -10.90
N TYR A 258 19.42 -9.44 -9.73
CA TYR A 258 18.10 -9.39 -9.12
C TYR A 258 17.54 -7.96 -8.96
N HIS A 259 18.37 -7.00 -8.56
CA HIS A 259 17.93 -5.62 -8.38
C HIS A 259 17.54 -4.94 -9.70
N ASP A 260 18.13 -5.36 -10.81
CA ASP A 260 17.75 -4.82 -12.12
C ASP A 260 16.34 -5.27 -12.53
N LEU A 261 15.96 -6.52 -12.19
CA LEU A 261 14.63 -7.04 -12.49
C LEU A 261 13.50 -6.26 -11.81
N LEU A 262 13.79 -5.50 -10.74
CA LEU A 262 12.82 -4.60 -10.09
C LEU A 262 12.44 -3.40 -10.98
N ASN A 263 13.21 -3.12 -12.04
CA ASN A 263 12.95 -2.04 -13.00
C ASN A 263 12.24 -2.53 -14.28
N PHE A 264 11.75 -3.77 -14.27
CA PHE A 264 11.04 -4.36 -15.40
C PHE A 264 9.53 -4.43 -15.15
N TRP A 265 8.76 -4.28 -16.23
CA TRP A 265 7.35 -4.57 -16.20
C TRP A 265 7.11 -6.07 -16.01
N PHE A 266 5.98 -6.41 -15.41
CA PHE A 266 5.68 -7.82 -15.16
C PHE A 266 5.61 -8.67 -16.44
N TRP A 267 5.15 -8.11 -17.57
CA TRP A 267 5.13 -8.80 -18.86
C TRP A 267 6.51 -8.97 -19.47
N GLU A 268 7.46 -8.07 -19.18
CA GLU A 268 8.86 -8.24 -19.56
C GLU A 268 9.51 -9.38 -18.78
N ILE A 269 9.20 -9.51 -17.49
CA ILE A 269 9.62 -10.67 -16.69
C ILE A 269 9.01 -11.96 -17.26
N ALA A 270 7.74 -11.96 -17.66
CA ALA A 270 7.13 -13.09 -18.35
C ALA A 270 7.83 -13.41 -19.67
N ASN A 271 8.28 -12.38 -20.42
CA ASN A 271 9.03 -12.58 -21.66
C ASN A 271 10.43 -13.16 -21.41
N ILE A 272 11.11 -12.77 -20.31
CA ILE A 272 12.38 -13.42 -19.89
C ILE A 272 12.15 -14.91 -19.66
N LEU A 273 11.08 -15.29 -18.98
CA LEU A 273 10.73 -16.69 -18.76
C LEU A 273 10.41 -17.45 -20.05
N LYS A 274 9.99 -16.73 -21.10
CA LYS A 274 9.78 -17.26 -22.47
C LYS A 274 11.06 -17.27 -23.31
N GLY A 275 12.22 -16.89 -22.73
CA GLY A 275 13.53 -16.91 -23.39
C GLY A 275 13.91 -15.62 -24.11
N LYS A 276 13.18 -14.51 -23.93
CA LYS A 276 13.57 -13.22 -24.50
C LYS A 276 14.71 -12.59 -23.70
N ASP A 277 15.76 -12.16 -24.41
CA ASP A 277 16.90 -11.49 -23.80
C ASP A 277 16.65 -9.99 -23.59
N TYR A 278 16.93 -9.51 -22.38
CA TYR A 278 16.85 -8.11 -21.95
C TYR A 278 18.12 -7.64 -21.20
N HIS A 279 19.26 -8.32 -21.32
CA HIS A 279 20.48 -7.95 -20.58
C HIS A 279 20.96 -6.53 -20.90
N LEU A 280 20.92 -6.14 -22.18
CA LEU A 280 21.27 -4.78 -22.58
C LEU A 280 20.32 -3.74 -21.96
N GLU A 281 19.02 -4.00 -21.97
CA GLU A 281 18.02 -3.12 -21.38
C GLU A 281 18.17 -3.07 -19.85
N SER A 282 18.47 -4.19 -19.20
CA SER A 282 18.75 -4.28 -17.77
C SER A 282 19.89 -3.33 -17.37
N SER A 283 21.02 -3.38 -18.07
CA SER A 283 22.15 -2.51 -17.77
C SER A 283 21.88 -1.03 -18.04
N ARG A 284 21.02 -0.70 -19.01
CA ARG A 284 20.56 0.67 -19.25
C ARG A 284 19.69 1.19 -18.12
N ARG A 285 18.70 0.40 -17.66
CA ARG A 285 17.75 0.80 -16.60
C ARG A 285 18.39 0.92 -15.22
N ARG A 286 19.49 0.23 -14.97
CA ARG A 286 20.28 0.36 -13.72
C ARG A 286 20.73 1.80 -13.45
N ARG A 287 21.01 2.59 -14.50
CA ARG A 287 21.42 3.99 -14.40
C ARG A 287 20.26 4.95 -14.14
N GLY A 288 19.05 4.49 -14.26
CA GLY A 288 17.80 5.21 -14.10
C GLY A 288 16.83 4.84 -15.21
N CYS A 289 15.55 4.79 -14.87
CA CYS A 289 14.46 4.60 -15.82
C CYS A 289 13.25 5.40 -15.38
N GLY A 290 12.33 5.64 -16.29
CA GLY A 290 11.12 6.34 -15.99
C GLY A 290 9.98 5.89 -16.88
N VAL A 291 8.77 6.28 -16.50
CA VAL A 291 7.57 6.06 -17.27
C VAL A 291 6.75 7.33 -17.29
N PHE A 292 6.48 7.80 -18.49
CA PHE A 292 5.57 8.92 -18.72
C PHE A 292 4.20 8.37 -19.14
N PHE A 293 3.19 8.58 -18.32
CA PHE A 293 1.80 8.26 -18.63
C PHE A 293 1.11 9.47 -19.25
N TYR A 294 0.33 9.24 -20.30
CA TYR A 294 -0.47 10.24 -20.97
C TYR A 294 -1.83 9.65 -21.34
N LYS A 295 -2.75 10.48 -21.84
CA LYS A 295 -4.17 10.14 -22.05
C LYS A 295 -4.41 8.78 -22.73
N ASN A 296 -3.59 8.40 -23.69
CA ASN A 296 -3.81 7.22 -24.53
C ASN A 296 -2.70 6.15 -24.37
N GLY A 297 -1.85 6.22 -23.37
CA GLY A 297 -0.79 5.24 -23.17
C GLY A 297 0.30 5.64 -22.20
N CYS A 298 1.43 4.95 -22.31
CA CYS A 298 2.63 5.29 -21.58
C CYS A 298 3.87 5.14 -22.45
N LYS A 299 4.93 5.87 -22.10
CA LYS A 299 6.23 5.81 -22.74
C LYS A 299 7.31 5.54 -21.69
N ASN A 300 8.13 4.54 -21.92
CA ASN A 300 9.33 4.33 -21.12
C ASN A 300 10.38 5.40 -21.45
N LEU A 301 11.01 5.93 -20.41
CA LEU A 301 12.10 6.91 -20.52
C LEU A 301 13.44 6.23 -20.30
N SER A 302 14.40 6.57 -21.13
CA SER A 302 15.78 6.16 -20.99
C SER A 302 16.47 6.86 -19.80
N SER A 303 17.61 6.34 -19.35
CA SER A 303 18.41 6.96 -18.30
C SER A 303 18.90 8.37 -18.66
N ALA A 304 19.16 8.66 -19.93
CA ALA A 304 19.50 10.00 -20.40
C ALA A 304 18.35 10.98 -20.16
N GLN A 305 17.14 10.60 -20.60
CA GLN A 305 15.94 11.42 -20.39
C GLN A 305 15.58 11.60 -18.90
N VAL A 306 15.82 10.59 -18.06
CA VAL A 306 15.58 10.69 -16.60
C VAL A 306 16.59 11.64 -15.93
N ASN A 307 17.77 11.80 -16.50
CA ASN A 307 18.79 12.70 -15.96
C ASN A 307 18.54 14.19 -16.30
N GLU A 308 17.62 14.48 -17.20
CA GLU A 308 17.20 15.84 -17.56
C GLU A 308 16.19 16.43 -16.53
N TYR A 309 15.65 15.59 -15.67
CA TYR A 309 14.74 15.95 -14.57
C TYR A 309 15.43 15.84 -13.20
#